data_5133277dd847cb5bff79599cfc41e89f
#
_entry.id   5133277dd847cb5bff79599cfc41e89f
#
_cell.length_a   1.000
_cell.length_b   1.000
_cell.length_c   1.000
_cell.angle_alpha   90.00
_cell.angle_beta   90.00
_cell.angle_gamma   90.00
#
_symmetry.space_group_name_H-M   'P 1'
#
loop_
_entity.id
_entity.type
_entity.pdbx_description
1 polymer ?
#
loop_
_entity_poly.entity_id
_entity_poly.type
_entity_poly.pdbx_seq_one_letter_code
_entity_poly.pdbx_strand_id
1 'polypeptide(L)'
;MREFSRIERLPPYVLGIVNELKYDARRRGEDIIDFGLGNPDMPTPKHIVDKLMEASQKEANHRYSVSKGIYKLRLAITDWYKRNHDVDLDPNSEAIATIGSKEGIAHLALAITSPGDSVLVPTPTYPIHTYAFILANGDVIHVPLSADVDFFDALLDAFKRNWPRPKVMIINF
;
A
#
# COMPACT_ATOMS: atom_id res chain seq x y z
N MET A 1 1.69 -24.05 22.19
CA MET A 1 2.27 -23.23 21.10
C MET A 1 2.17 -21.77 21.50
N ARG A 2 3.18 -20.94 21.32
CA ARG A 2 3.03 -19.49 21.56
C ARG A 2 2.14 -18.93 20.48
N GLU A 3 1.03 -18.32 20.84
CA GLU A 3 0.12 -17.63 19.94
C GLU A 3 0.77 -16.33 19.46
N PHE A 4 0.68 -16.08 18.16
CA PHE A 4 1.18 -14.86 17.53
C PHE A 4 0.01 -13.92 17.28
N SER A 5 -0.46 -13.24 18.31
CA SER A 5 -1.69 -12.44 18.30
C SER A 5 -1.85 -11.45 17.16
N ARG A 6 -0.75 -10.90 16.64
CA ARG A 6 -0.81 -10.01 15.45
C ARG A 6 -1.16 -10.77 14.18
N ILE A 7 -0.65 -12.00 14.03
CA ILE A 7 -0.93 -12.84 12.86
C ILE A 7 -2.36 -13.35 12.90
N GLU A 8 -2.85 -13.71 14.07
CA GLU A 8 -4.24 -14.19 14.25
C GLU A 8 -5.29 -13.12 13.95
N ARG A 9 -4.94 -11.85 14.11
CA ARG A 9 -5.81 -10.70 13.77
C ARG A 9 -5.87 -10.41 12.27
N LEU A 10 -4.95 -10.95 11.46
CA LEU A 10 -4.95 -10.69 10.03
C LEU A 10 -6.12 -11.39 9.35
N PRO A 11 -6.90 -10.68 8.51
CA PRO A 11 -7.88 -11.33 7.67
C PRO A 11 -7.24 -12.32 6.70
N PRO A 12 -7.97 -13.32 6.19
CA PRO A 12 -7.47 -14.20 5.15
C PRO A 12 -6.99 -13.41 3.92
N TYR A 13 -5.86 -13.82 3.35
CA TYR A 13 -5.31 -13.17 2.15
C TYR A 13 -6.06 -13.62 0.91
N VAL A 14 -7.07 -12.85 0.51
CA VAL A 14 -8.03 -13.17 -0.56
C VAL A 14 -7.34 -13.53 -1.88
N LEU A 15 -6.28 -12.80 -2.26
CA LEU A 15 -5.55 -13.10 -3.51
C LEU A 15 -4.87 -14.47 -3.49
N GLY A 16 -4.43 -14.95 -2.32
CA GLY A 16 -3.92 -16.30 -2.14
C GLY A 16 -5.01 -17.34 -2.37
N ILE A 17 -6.17 -17.15 -1.74
CA ILE A 17 -7.34 -18.04 -1.89
C ILE A 17 -7.79 -18.12 -3.35
N VAL A 18 -7.92 -16.98 -4.03
CA VAL A 18 -8.30 -16.93 -5.45
C VAL A 18 -7.28 -17.67 -6.32
N ASN A 19 -5.98 -17.53 -6.04
CA ASN A 19 -4.95 -18.26 -6.78
C ASN A 19 -5.05 -19.78 -6.57
N GLU A 20 -5.27 -20.24 -5.35
CA GLU A 20 -5.47 -21.67 -5.06
C GLU A 20 -6.67 -22.23 -5.82
N LEU A 21 -7.83 -21.56 -5.75
CA LEU A 21 -9.03 -21.93 -6.49
C LEU A 21 -8.79 -22.04 -8.01
N LYS A 22 -8.07 -21.05 -8.55
CA LYS A 22 -7.69 -21.04 -9.97
C LYS A 22 -6.77 -22.20 -10.35
N TYR A 23 -5.76 -22.51 -9.53
CA TYR A 23 -4.86 -23.64 -9.79
C TYR A 23 -5.60 -24.98 -9.72
N ASP A 24 -6.50 -25.14 -8.76
CA ASP A 24 -7.26 -26.38 -8.62
C ASP A 24 -8.25 -26.59 -9.77
N ALA A 25 -8.91 -25.52 -10.22
CA ALA A 25 -9.79 -25.58 -11.38
C ALA A 25 -9.02 -25.92 -12.67
N ARG A 26 -7.85 -25.33 -12.89
CA ARG A 26 -6.97 -25.68 -14.02
C ARG A 26 -6.50 -27.14 -13.98
N ARG A 27 -6.19 -27.69 -12.80
CA ARG A 27 -5.83 -29.10 -12.63
C ARG A 27 -6.98 -30.04 -13.00
N ARG A 28 -8.21 -29.61 -12.83
CA ARG A 28 -9.41 -30.35 -13.26
C ARG A 28 -9.70 -30.22 -14.77
N GLY A 29 -8.91 -29.44 -15.50
CA GLY A 29 -9.08 -29.21 -16.94
C GLY A 29 -10.15 -28.17 -17.28
N GLU A 30 -10.55 -27.36 -16.30
CA GLU A 30 -11.54 -26.29 -16.54
C GLU A 30 -10.91 -25.13 -17.33
N ASP A 31 -11.65 -24.61 -18.31
CA ASP A 31 -11.29 -23.38 -19.03
C ASP A 31 -11.66 -22.16 -18.17
N ILE A 32 -10.62 -21.43 -17.69
CA ILE A 32 -10.81 -20.34 -16.75
C ILE A 32 -10.45 -19.01 -17.38
N ILE A 33 -11.37 -18.07 -17.31
CA ILE A 33 -11.13 -16.65 -17.58
C ILE A 33 -10.77 -15.98 -16.26
N ASP A 34 -9.51 -15.51 -16.15
CA ASP A 34 -8.95 -14.99 -14.92
C ASP A 34 -9.04 -13.45 -14.85
N PHE A 35 -9.95 -12.95 -14.02
CA PHE A 35 -10.05 -11.52 -13.65
C PHE A 35 -9.60 -11.26 -12.21
N GLY A 36 -8.95 -12.22 -11.55
CA GLY A 36 -8.59 -12.15 -10.13
C GLY A 36 -7.39 -11.26 -9.82
N LEU A 37 -6.54 -10.95 -10.80
CA LEU A 37 -5.34 -10.14 -10.60
C LEU A 37 -5.09 -9.24 -11.81
N GLY A 38 -5.15 -7.93 -11.59
CA GLY A 38 -4.82 -6.91 -12.59
C GLY A 38 -3.31 -6.68 -12.69
N ASN A 39 -2.60 -7.52 -13.42
CA ASN A 39 -1.21 -7.26 -13.76
C ASN A 39 -1.12 -6.30 -14.95
N PRO A 40 -0.16 -5.37 -14.97
CA PRO A 40 0.15 -4.62 -16.18
C PRO A 40 0.51 -5.57 -17.33
N ASP A 41 -0.15 -5.42 -18.47
CA ASP A 41 0.06 -6.24 -19.68
C ASP A 41 0.97 -5.56 -20.70
N MET A 42 1.20 -4.27 -20.57
CA MET A 42 2.09 -3.51 -21.43
C MET A 42 3.53 -3.57 -20.94
N PRO A 43 4.50 -3.67 -21.87
CA PRO A 43 5.92 -3.66 -21.50
C PRO A 43 6.34 -2.30 -20.92
N THR A 44 7.36 -2.32 -20.10
CA THR A 44 7.99 -1.09 -19.61
C THR A 44 8.49 -0.24 -20.78
N PRO A 45 8.24 1.07 -20.82
CA PRO A 45 8.71 1.95 -21.89
C PRO A 45 10.21 1.81 -22.13
N LYS A 46 10.61 1.74 -23.39
CA LYS A 46 12.00 1.46 -23.81
C LYS A 46 13.02 2.40 -23.18
N HIS A 47 12.71 3.70 -23.07
CA HIS A 47 13.64 4.68 -22.49
C HIS A 47 13.94 4.41 -20.99
N ILE A 48 13.00 3.79 -20.25
CA ILE A 48 13.21 3.38 -18.86
C ILE A 48 14.13 2.16 -18.82
N VAL A 49 13.88 1.18 -19.68
CA VAL A 49 14.71 -0.03 -19.77
C VAL A 49 16.15 0.33 -20.16
N ASP A 50 16.31 1.17 -21.19
CA ASP A 50 17.63 1.62 -21.66
C ASP A 50 18.39 2.35 -20.53
N LYS A 51 17.69 3.18 -19.75
CA LYS A 51 18.31 3.89 -18.62
C LYS A 51 18.70 2.98 -17.48
N LEU A 52 17.92 1.96 -17.20
CA LEU A 52 18.26 0.93 -16.23
C LEU A 52 19.54 0.17 -16.67
N MET A 53 19.60 -0.24 -17.94
CA MET A 53 20.77 -0.94 -18.48
C MET A 53 22.03 -0.05 -18.41
N GLU A 54 21.94 1.21 -18.81
CA GLU A 54 23.05 2.18 -18.68
C GLU A 54 23.50 2.32 -17.22
N ALA A 55 22.55 2.47 -16.30
CA ALA A 55 22.85 2.66 -14.88
C ALA A 55 23.48 1.42 -14.25
N SER A 56 23.05 0.22 -14.64
CA SER A 56 23.56 -1.05 -14.10
C SER A 56 24.99 -1.36 -14.53
N GLN A 57 25.47 -0.75 -15.61
CA GLN A 57 26.88 -0.91 -16.07
C GLN A 57 27.87 -0.04 -15.29
N LYS A 58 27.39 0.89 -14.47
CA LYS A 58 28.24 1.79 -13.69
C LYS A 58 28.57 1.19 -12.34
N GLU A 59 29.81 0.76 -12.13
CA GLU A 59 30.28 0.15 -10.86
C GLU A 59 29.97 1.00 -9.63
N ALA A 60 29.95 2.32 -9.76
CA ALA A 60 29.60 3.23 -8.70
C ALA A 60 28.17 3.04 -8.16
N ASN A 61 27.30 2.42 -8.95
CA ASN A 61 25.91 2.11 -8.57
C ASN A 61 25.77 0.76 -7.83
N HIS A 62 26.85 -0.04 -7.74
CA HIS A 62 26.84 -1.36 -7.08
C HIS A 62 27.09 -1.27 -5.57
N ARG A 63 26.72 -0.19 -4.95
CA ARG A 63 26.94 0.08 -3.52
C ARG A 63 25.62 0.05 -2.75
N TYR A 64 25.72 0.11 -1.44
CA TYR A 64 24.54 0.30 -0.60
C TYR A 64 23.80 1.57 -1.00
N SER A 65 22.48 1.47 -1.07
CA SER A 65 21.62 2.62 -1.31
C SER A 65 21.60 3.55 -0.08
N VAL A 66 21.34 4.82 -0.32
CA VAL A 66 21.04 5.76 0.75
C VAL A 66 19.64 5.45 1.30
N SER A 67 19.47 5.37 2.62
CA SER A 67 18.23 4.97 3.29
C SER A 67 16.98 5.76 2.87
N LYS A 68 17.14 7.06 2.56
CA LYS A 68 16.07 7.93 2.05
C LYS A 68 15.85 7.82 0.52
N GLY A 69 16.69 7.06 -0.18
CA GLY A 69 16.82 7.14 -1.64
C GLY A 69 17.79 8.25 -2.09
N ILE A 70 18.31 8.14 -3.31
CA ILE A 70 19.26 9.11 -3.85
C ILE A 70 18.61 10.49 -4.02
N TYR A 71 19.38 11.54 -3.79
CA TYR A 71 18.89 12.93 -3.85
C TYR A 71 18.19 13.26 -5.18
N LYS A 72 18.75 12.84 -6.30
CA LYS A 72 18.16 13.09 -7.64
C LYS A 72 16.79 12.48 -7.81
N LEU A 73 16.53 11.31 -7.21
CA LEU A 73 15.19 10.70 -7.25
C LEU A 73 14.20 11.51 -6.40
N ARG A 74 14.62 11.90 -5.20
CA ARG A 74 13.77 12.71 -4.31
C ARG A 74 13.46 14.09 -4.90
N LEU A 75 14.45 14.73 -5.53
CA LEU A 75 14.26 15.97 -6.27
C LEU A 75 13.28 15.78 -7.45
N ALA A 76 13.43 14.70 -8.22
CA ALA A 76 12.50 14.41 -9.31
C ALA A 76 11.06 14.16 -8.82
N ILE A 77 10.88 13.54 -7.64
CA ILE A 77 9.58 13.38 -7.00
C ILE A 77 8.98 14.76 -6.65
N THR A 78 9.74 15.61 -5.97
CA THR A 78 9.26 16.95 -5.55
C THR A 78 8.96 17.84 -6.76
N ASP A 79 9.80 17.82 -7.78
CA ASP A 79 9.56 18.52 -9.06
C ASP A 79 8.30 18.02 -9.77
N TRP A 80 8.01 16.71 -9.70
CA TRP A 80 6.80 16.13 -10.25
C TRP A 80 5.56 16.64 -9.53
N TYR A 81 5.57 16.69 -8.19
CA TYR A 81 4.49 17.24 -7.38
C TYR A 81 4.27 18.73 -7.67
N LYS A 82 5.34 19.50 -7.80
CA LYS A 82 5.24 20.92 -8.16
C LYS A 82 4.57 21.10 -9.53
N ARG A 83 4.99 20.36 -10.54
CA ARG A 83 4.47 20.49 -11.92
C ARG A 83 3.03 20.04 -12.07
N ASN A 84 2.62 18.97 -11.37
CA ASN A 84 1.31 18.35 -11.61
C ASN A 84 0.25 18.78 -10.59
N HIS A 85 0.65 19.25 -9.42
CA HIS A 85 -0.27 19.55 -8.34
C HIS A 85 -0.05 20.92 -7.70
N ASP A 86 0.94 21.69 -8.16
CA ASP A 86 1.38 22.96 -7.57
C ASP A 86 1.71 22.87 -6.07
N VAL A 87 2.28 21.73 -5.66
CA VAL A 87 2.72 21.46 -4.29
C VAL A 87 4.23 21.59 -4.22
N ASP A 88 4.74 22.51 -3.42
CA ASP A 88 6.16 22.67 -3.13
C ASP A 88 6.57 21.77 -1.97
N LEU A 89 7.58 20.94 -2.20
CA LEU A 89 8.14 20.01 -1.21
C LEU A 89 9.66 20.13 -1.16
N ASP A 90 10.25 20.03 0.02
CA ASP A 90 11.71 19.96 0.19
C ASP A 90 12.19 18.50 -0.03
N PRO A 91 13.04 18.25 -1.05
CA PRO A 91 13.56 16.90 -1.32
C PRO A 91 14.43 16.34 -0.18
N ASN A 92 14.86 17.15 0.79
CA ASN A 92 15.69 16.70 1.91
C ASN A 92 14.88 16.22 3.11
N SER A 93 13.70 16.77 3.33
CA SER A 93 12.88 16.52 4.52
C SER A 93 11.49 15.96 4.22
N GLU A 94 10.96 16.16 3.00
CA GLU A 94 9.57 15.84 2.67
C GLU A 94 9.40 14.76 1.57
N ALA A 95 10.51 14.13 1.18
CA ALA A 95 10.50 13.03 0.22
C ALA A 95 11.38 11.86 0.66
N ILE A 96 10.85 10.65 0.52
CA ILE A 96 11.57 9.41 0.77
C ILE A 96 11.24 8.40 -0.34
N ALA A 97 12.25 7.66 -0.81
CA ALA A 97 12.04 6.55 -1.72
C ALA A 97 11.84 5.25 -0.93
N THR A 98 10.86 4.46 -1.34
CA THR A 98 10.57 3.13 -0.78
C THR A 98 10.60 2.07 -1.86
N ILE A 99 10.79 0.81 -1.50
CA ILE A 99 10.73 -0.33 -2.43
C ILE A 99 9.26 -0.72 -2.62
N GLY A 100 8.56 0.13 -3.38
CA GLY A 100 7.12 0.04 -3.61
C GLY A 100 6.28 0.69 -2.51
N SER A 101 5.03 1.03 -2.86
CA SER A 101 4.08 1.70 -1.96
C SER A 101 3.68 0.85 -0.75
N LYS A 102 3.69 -0.48 -0.88
CA LYS A 102 3.40 -1.40 0.24
C LYS A 102 4.37 -1.23 1.39
N GLU A 103 5.67 -1.18 1.09
CA GLU A 103 6.71 -0.93 2.09
C GLU A 103 6.51 0.44 2.73
N GLY A 104 6.27 1.47 1.93
CA GLY A 104 6.02 2.82 2.41
C GLY A 104 4.84 2.88 3.39
N ILE A 105 3.71 2.27 3.05
CA ILE A 105 2.51 2.22 3.91
C ILE A 105 2.78 1.41 5.18
N ALA A 106 3.46 0.26 5.07
CA ALA A 106 3.77 -0.58 6.24
C ALA A 106 4.68 0.14 7.23
N HIS A 107 5.75 0.78 6.76
CA HIS A 107 6.65 1.53 7.62
C HIS A 107 6.02 2.81 8.17
N LEU A 108 5.18 3.49 7.38
CA LEU A 108 4.41 4.63 7.87
C LEU A 108 3.48 4.21 9.00
N ALA A 109 2.72 3.11 8.83
CA ALA A 109 1.85 2.59 9.87
C ALA A 109 2.62 2.30 11.16
N LEU A 110 3.79 1.63 11.07
CA LEU A 110 4.67 1.38 12.22
C LEU A 110 5.15 2.67 12.90
N ALA A 111 5.41 3.71 12.12
CA ALA A 111 5.94 4.97 12.64
C ALA A 111 4.88 5.82 13.36
N ILE A 112 3.63 5.77 12.90
CA ILE A 112 2.58 6.70 13.37
C ILE A 112 1.52 6.04 14.26
N THR A 113 1.49 4.69 14.37
CA THR A 113 0.46 3.97 15.11
C THR A 113 1.03 3.33 16.37
N SER A 114 0.34 3.50 17.48
CA SER A 114 0.63 2.88 18.77
C SER A 114 -0.53 1.96 19.20
N PRO A 115 -0.30 1.00 20.12
CA PRO A 115 -1.38 0.23 20.70
C PRO A 115 -2.48 1.14 21.27
N GLY A 116 -3.74 0.88 20.89
CA GLY A 116 -4.90 1.68 21.26
C GLY A 116 -5.25 2.80 20.27
N ASP A 117 -4.36 3.12 19.30
CA ASP A 117 -4.73 3.99 18.19
C ASP A 117 -5.66 3.25 17.22
N SER A 118 -6.68 3.93 16.72
CA SER A 118 -7.58 3.39 15.71
C SER A 118 -7.45 4.10 14.36
N VAL A 119 -7.78 3.35 13.29
CA VAL A 119 -7.62 3.76 11.89
C VAL A 119 -8.90 3.47 11.12
N LEU A 120 -9.42 4.46 10.40
CA LEU A 120 -10.55 4.28 9.50
C LEU A 120 -10.07 3.78 8.14
N VAL A 121 -10.65 2.68 7.68
CA VAL A 121 -10.29 2.03 6.42
C VAL A 121 -11.55 1.73 5.61
N PRO A 122 -11.70 2.24 4.38
CA PRO A 122 -12.80 1.86 3.50
C PRO A 122 -12.80 0.35 3.21
N THR A 123 -13.97 -0.26 3.08
CA THR A 123 -14.10 -1.69 2.78
C THR A 123 -15.17 -1.91 1.69
N PRO A 124 -14.83 -2.60 0.59
CA PRO A 124 -13.58 -3.33 0.32
C PRO A 124 -12.38 -2.41 0.04
N THR A 125 -11.17 -2.90 0.31
CA THR A 125 -9.92 -2.15 0.11
C THR A 125 -8.75 -3.08 -0.24
N TYR A 126 -7.65 -2.48 -0.68
CA TYR A 126 -6.42 -3.24 -0.91
C TYR A 126 -5.84 -3.74 0.44
N PRO A 127 -5.42 -5.01 0.55
CA PRO A 127 -5.07 -5.62 1.84
C PRO A 127 -4.07 -4.85 2.69
N ILE A 128 -3.08 -4.18 2.09
CA ILE A 128 -2.05 -3.44 2.84
C ILE A 128 -2.65 -2.32 3.72
N HIS A 129 -3.79 -1.73 3.32
CA HIS A 129 -4.44 -0.66 4.07
C HIS A 129 -4.97 -1.14 5.43
N THR A 130 -5.31 -2.41 5.54
CA THR A 130 -5.73 -3.06 6.78
C THR A 130 -4.54 -3.72 7.49
N TYR A 131 -3.75 -4.51 6.74
CA TYR A 131 -2.67 -5.32 7.30
C TYR A 131 -1.57 -4.49 7.96
N ALA A 132 -1.17 -3.39 7.34
CA ALA A 132 -0.12 -2.53 7.89
C ALA A 132 -0.45 -2.05 9.31
N PHE A 133 -1.69 -1.62 9.53
CA PHE A 133 -2.12 -1.10 10.82
C PHE A 133 -2.36 -2.20 11.86
N ILE A 134 -2.85 -3.38 11.46
CA ILE A 134 -2.93 -4.55 12.35
C ILE A 134 -1.53 -4.96 12.80
N LEU A 135 -0.56 -5.03 11.88
CA LEU A 135 0.83 -5.36 12.21
C LEU A 135 1.49 -4.29 13.09
N ALA A 136 1.12 -3.03 12.92
CA ALA A 136 1.52 -1.94 13.80
C ALA A 136 0.80 -1.95 15.17
N ASN A 137 -0.07 -2.94 15.42
CA ASN A 137 -0.86 -3.11 16.64
C ASN A 137 -1.94 -2.03 16.85
N GLY A 138 -2.38 -1.39 15.77
CA GLY A 138 -3.55 -0.49 15.76
C GLY A 138 -4.86 -1.27 15.60
N ASP A 139 -5.97 -0.59 15.87
CA ASP A 139 -7.31 -1.12 15.71
C ASP A 139 -7.92 -0.56 14.40
N VAL A 140 -8.29 -1.47 13.49
CA VAL A 140 -8.87 -1.09 12.20
C VAL A 140 -10.40 -1.05 12.30
N ILE A 141 -10.95 0.10 11.98
CA ILE A 141 -12.39 0.36 11.90
C ILE A 141 -12.76 0.42 10.42
N HIS A 142 -13.54 -0.55 9.98
CA HIS A 142 -13.98 -0.63 8.59
C HIS A 142 -15.14 0.32 8.32
N VAL A 143 -15.03 1.11 7.24
CA VAL A 143 -16.08 1.99 6.74
C VAL A 143 -16.62 1.41 5.44
N PRO A 144 -17.92 1.06 5.36
CA PRO A 144 -18.46 0.45 4.16
C PRO A 144 -18.37 1.40 2.95
N LEU A 145 -17.89 0.84 1.83
CA LEU A 145 -17.82 1.49 0.52
C LEU A 145 -18.70 0.68 -0.43
N SER A 146 -19.99 0.90 -0.39
CA SER A 146 -20.99 0.20 -1.24
C SER A 146 -21.99 1.19 -1.79
N ALA A 147 -22.68 0.80 -2.88
CA ALA A 147 -23.65 1.65 -3.55
C ALA A 147 -24.86 2.01 -2.68
N ASP A 148 -25.15 1.19 -1.66
CA ASP A 148 -26.35 1.36 -0.81
C ASP A 148 -26.09 2.23 0.42
N VAL A 149 -24.86 2.70 0.62
CA VAL A 149 -24.44 3.47 1.80
C VAL A 149 -23.77 4.76 1.38
N ASP A 150 -24.19 5.90 1.90
CA ASP A 150 -23.43 7.13 1.75
C ASP A 150 -22.11 6.99 2.51
N PHE A 151 -21.02 7.02 1.75
CA PHE A 151 -19.67 6.79 2.30
C PHE A 151 -19.30 7.88 3.33
N PHE A 152 -19.65 9.14 3.07
CA PHE A 152 -19.26 10.24 3.96
C PHE A 152 -20.05 10.22 5.26
N ASP A 153 -21.33 9.84 5.20
CA ASP A 153 -22.14 9.64 6.41
C ASP A 153 -21.62 8.46 7.23
N ALA A 154 -21.31 7.33 6.59
CA ALA A 154 -20.73 6.18 7.25
C ALA A 154 -19.35 6.50 7.88
N LEU A 155 -18.51 7.26 7.19
CA LEU A 155 -17.22 7.72 7.67
C LEU A 155 -17.35 8.62 8.90
N LEU A 156 -18.26 9.59 8.83
CA LEU A 156 -18.52 10.51 9.92
C LEU A 156 -19.11 9.82 11.15
N ASP A 157 -19.99 8.86 10.94
CA ASP A 157 -20.55 7.99 11.98
C ASP A 157 -19.44 7.15 12.64
N ALA A 158 -18.61 6.49 11.85
CA ALA A 158 -17.49 5.70 12.36
C ALA A 158 -16.52 6.56 13.18
N PHE A 159 -16.24 7.78 12.72
CA PHE A 159 -15.42 8.74 13.47
C PHE A 159 -16.07 9.15 14.79
N LYS A 160 -17.39 9.43 14.80
CA LYS A 160 -18.11 9.90 15.98
C LYS A 160 -18.33 8.81 17.05
N ARG A 161 -18.55 7.55 16.63
CA ARG A 161 -18.89 6.44 17.52
C ARG A 161 -17.68 5.80 18.21
N ASN A 162 -16.48 6.02 17.70
CA ASN A 162 -15.27 5.40 18.24
C ASN A 162 -14.52 6.34 19.19
N TRP A 163 -14.04 5.77 20.31
CA TRP A 163 -13.23 6.46 21.30
C TRP A 163 -12.10 5.56 21.80
N PRO A 164 -10.84 6.03 21.84
CA PRO A 164 -10.35 7.34 21.37
C PRO A 164 -10.68 7.61 19.89
N ARG A 165 -10.73 8.88 19.50
CA ARG A 165 -10.99 9.25 18.10
C ARG A 165 -9.97 8.62 17.18
N PRO A 166 -10.39 8.12 16.00
CA PRO A 166 -9.46 7.58 15.01
C PRO A 166 -8.37 8.59 14.66
N LYS A 167 -7.13 8.13 14.68
CA LYS A 167 -5.93 8.94 14.45
C LYS A 167 -5.58 9.05 12.98
N VAL A 168 -5.89 8.01 12.21
CA VAL A 168 -5.56 7.88 10.80
C VAL A 168 -6.81 7.51 10.01
N MET A 169 -6.89 7.99 8.79
CA MET A 169 -7.87 7.58 7.80
C MET A 169 -7.13 7.26 6.50
N ILE A 170 -7.44 6.11 5.92
CA ILE A 170 -7.02 5.75 4.57
C ILE A 170 -8.14 6.15 3.61
N ILE A 171 -7.78 6.82 2.51
CA ILE A 171 -8.69 7.10 1.41
C ILE A 171 -8.10 6.47 0.16
N ASN A 172 -8.84 5.55 -0.45
CA ASN A 172 -8.49 4.87 -1.68
C ASN A 172 -9.76 4.47 -2.41
N PHE A 173 -9.90 4.90 -3.67
CA PHE A 173 -11.05 4.64 -4.54
C PHE A 173 -10.59 4.04 -5.86
#